data_eda8c50cbb9c1ebfccd6d15c7a7207b2
#
_entry.id   eda8c50cbb9c1ebfccd6d15c7a7207b2
#
_cell.length_a   1.000
_cell.length_b   1.000
_cell.length_c   1.000
_cell.angle_alpha   90.00
_cell.angle_beta   90.00
_cell.angle_gamma   90.00
#
_symmetry.space_group_name_H-M   'P 1'
#
loop_
_entity.id
_entity.type
_entity.pdbx_description
1 polymer ?
#
loop_
_entity_poly.entity_id
_entity_poly.type
_entity_poly.pdbx_seq_one_letter_code
_entity_poly.pdbx_strand_id
1 'polypeptide(L)'
;MKRLLVFRSSLLAGSETFIKQQVSSLVSWDVMLVGNRRVPSGLAIDGINSTLITNNFDKFWQKLKWRLFRRFGWPKSQEYLDIVAFQPALVHVHFGTDAVLAWPWIKHLGVPMLVTLHGFDINTHPEWWISGQHGDYWRNYPSQLKALAHKKNVSFIAVSQAIRQQAIQAYGIPEHKVSVLHIGVDHQMFSLGKTPIIERPLRVLFVGRLVEKKAAGVLIRAMAQVQQLVPQAELTIVGDGPQRDEFQQLADKLKVRVNFLGEMPNDKVRAQMHEARIFCLPSITASNGDAEGLPIVLLEAQACGLPVVTSARGGRDEGIADGITGFSFNEGDVTALSTHILRLLQDDHLAQKMCEAGPKFIAENFRLDDCTAKLEAHYDKQVEDKQRADKQLADKQKAT
;
A
#
# COMPACT_ATOMS: atom_id res chain seq x y z
N MET A 1 23.34 -1.56 -15.82
CA MET A 1 22.27 -1.68 -14.82
C MET A 1 21.51 -2.99 -15.07
N LYS A 2 21.09 -3.70 -14.02
CA LYS A 2 20.14 -4.82 -14.12
C LYS A 2 18.77 -4.27 -14.49
N ARG A 3 17.94 -5.04 -15.19
CA ARG A 3 16.66 -4.59 -15.71
C ARG A 3 15.50 -5.20 -14.92
N LEU A 4 14.61 -4.36 -14.43
CA LEU A 4 13.45 -4.71 -13.62
C LEU A 4 12.17 -4.43 -14.40
N LEU A 5 11.30 -5.42 -14.49
CA LEU A 5 9.93 -5.20 -14.92
C LEU A 5 9.04 -5.03 -13.68
N VAL A 6 8.35 -3.91 -13.56
CA VAL A 6 7.36 -3.69 -12.50
C VAL A 6 5.97 -3.80 -13.12
N PHE A 7 5.13 -4.69 -12.58
CA PHE A 7 3.78 -4.91 -13.09
C PHE A 7 2.70 -4.43 -12.11
N ARG A 8 1.77 -3.65 -12.68
CA ARG A 8 0.53 -3.24 -12.03
C ARG A 8 -0.61 -3.22 -13.06
N SER A 9 -1.68 -4.01 -12.86
CA SER A 9 -2.76 -4.17 -13.85
C SER A 9 -3.41 -2.85 -14.27
N SER A 10 -3.63 -1.95 -13.33
CA SER A 10 -4.04 -0.57 -13.58
C SER A 10 -2.86 0.33 -13.26
N LEU A 11 -2.24 0.94 -14.28
CA LEU A 11 -1.04 1.74 -14.07
C LEU A 11 -1.32 2.93 -13.16
N LEU A 12 -0.80 2.82 -11.95
CA LEU A 12 -0.67 3.83 -10.90
C LEU A 12 -1.93 4.68 -10.72
N ALA A 13 -2.94 4.12 -10.06
CA ALA A 13 -4.07 4.88 -9.57
C ALA A 13 -3.61 6.02 -8.64
N GLY A 14 -4.40 7.08 -8.48
CA GLY A 14 -4.04 8.25 -7.68
C GLY A 14 -3.57 7.93 -6.24
N SER A 15 -4.09 6.84 -5.64
CA SER A 15 -3.69 6.37 -4.31
C SER A 15 -2.42 5.50 -4.27
N GLU A 16 -1.78 5.24 -5.42
CA GLU A 16 -0.60 4.37 -5.53
C GLU A 16 0.72 5.16 -5.64
N THR A 17 0.77 6.33 -5.01
CA THR A 17 1.94 7.22 -4.97
C THR A 17 3.19 6.51 -4.46
N PHE A 18 3.03 5.59 -3.51
CA PHE A 18 4.12 4.79 -2.95
C PHE A 18 4.80 3.87 -3.97
N ILE A 19 4.06 3.31 -4.95
CA ILE A 19 4.65 2.51 -6.03
C ILE A 19 5.48 3.41 -6.94
N LYS A 20 4.93 4.59 -7.30
CA LYS A 20 5.67 5.57 -8.11
C LYS A 20 6.95 6.01 -7.42
N GLN A 21 6.88 6.38 -6.14
CA GLN A 21 8.03 6.80 -5.35
C GLN A 21 9.08 5.68 -5.29
N GLN A 22 8.68 4.44 -4.99
CA GLN A 22 9.57 3.30 -4.95
C GLN A 22 10.27 3.06 -6.30
N VAL A 23 9.52 3.07 -7.41
CA VAL A 23 10.09 2.91 -8.76
C VAL A 23 11.07 4.05 -9.09
N SER A 24 10.72 5.29 -8.75
CA SER A 24 11.54 6.48 -9.04
C SER A 24 12.79 6.58 -8.15
N SER A 25 12.83 5.90 -7.00
CA SER A 25 13.96 5.91 -6.07
C SER A 25 14.96 4.77 -6.28
N LEU A 26 14.69 3.85 -7.23
CA LEU A 26 15.65 2.79 -7.58
C LEU A 26 16.89 3.40 -8.24
N VAL A 27 18.07 3.00 -7.76
CA VAL A 27 19.36 3.54 -8.21
C VAL A 27 20.12 2.55 -9.09
N SER A 28 20.09 1.26 -8.76
CA SER A 28 20.89 0.23 -9.39
C SER A 28 20.16 -0.55 -10.48
N TRP A 29 18.86 -0.32 -10.63
CA TRP A 29 17.97 -1.04 -11.52
C TRP A 29 17.32 -0.12 -12.58
N ASP A 30 17.39 -0.51 -13.85
CA ASP A 30 16.64 0.13 -14.95
C ASP A 30 15.23 -0.46 -14.99
N VAL A 31 14.20 0.38 -14.97
CA VAL A 31 12.81 -0.05 -14.77
C VAL A 31 11.98 0.10 -16.03
N MET A 32 11.21 -0.93 -16.35
CA MET A 32 10.06 -0.86 -17.24
C MET A 32 8.78 -1.11 -16.47
N LEU A 33 7.89 -0.13 -16.44
CA LEU A 33 6.57 -0.24 -15.81
C LEU A 33 5.57 -0.83 -16.81
N VAL A 34 4.93 -1.93 -16.46
CA VAL A 34 4.00 -2.65 -17.34
C VAL A 34 2.62 -2.72 -16.72
N GLY A 35 1.58 -2.45 -17.50
CA GLY A 35 0.19 -2.56 -17.06
C GLY A 35 -0.74 -3.11 -18.11
N ASN A 36 -2.00 -3.35 -17.71
CA ASN A 36 -3.05 -3.75 -18.65
C ASN A 36 -3.82 -2.53 -19.18
N ARG A 37 -3.91 -1.48 -18.37
CA ARG A 37 -4.63 -0.23 -18.72
C ARG A 37 -4.06 0.98 -17.98
N ARG A 38 -4.22 2.16 -18.56
CA ARG A 38 -4.05 3.43 -17.84
C ARG A 38 -5.34 3.80 -17.10
N VAL A 39 -5.20 4.41 -15.94
CA VAL A 39 -6.31 5.00 -15.19
C VAL A 39 -6.43 6.47 -15.64
N PRO A 40 -7.61 6.95 -16.07
CA PRO A 40 -7.75 8.34 -16.53
C PRO A 40 -7.31 9.39 -15.51
N SER A 41 -7.59 9.15 -14.23
CA SER A 41 -7.18 9.97 -13.07
C SER A 41 -5.91 9.45 -12.39
N GLY A 42 -5.11 8.63 -13.10
CA GLY A 42 -3.89 8.03 -12.54
C GLY A 42 -2.74 9.04 -12.40
N LEU A 43 -1.72 8.60 -11.66
CA LEU A 43 -0.50 9.38 -11.48
C LEU A 43 0.22 9.59 -12.82
N ALA A 44 0.81 10.76 -13.01
CA ALA A 44 1.73 11.01 -14.12
C ALA A 44 2.94 10.06 -14.00
N ILE A 45 3.30 9.42 -15.11
CA ILE A 45 4.44 8.49 -15.22
C ILE A 45 5.50 9.00 -16.21
N ASP A 46 5.53 10.32 -16.42
CA ASP A 46 6.48 10.96 -17.30
C ASP A 46 7.92 10.66 -16.83
N GLY A 47 8.78 10.32 -17.77
CA GLY A 47 10.16 9.90 -17.48
C GLY A 47 10.33 8.44 -17.04
N ILE A 48 9.25 7.68 -16.82
CA ILE A 48 9.33 6.25 -16.53
C ILE A 48 9.04 5.46 -17.81
N ASN A 49 10.00 4.59 -18.23
CA ASN A 49 9.77 3.68 -19.34
C ASN A 49 8.56 2.80 -19.05
N SER A 50 7.55 2.82 -19.92
CA SER A 50 6.31 2.10 -19.65
C SER A 50 5.65 1.55 -20.90
N THR A 51 4.99 0.38 -20.77
CA THR A 51 4.22 -0.25 -21.84
C THR A 51 2.91 -0.85 -21.29
N LEU A 52 1.95 -1.07 -22.18
CA LEU A 52 0.68 -1.70 -21.85
C LEU A 52 0.55 -3.03 -22.54
N ILE A 53 0.42 -4.12 -21.79
CA ILE A 53 -0.09 -5.39 -22.31
C ILE A 53 -1.61 -5.34 -22.22
N THR A 54 -2.25 -4.88 -23.28
CA THR A 54 -3.71 -4.74 -23.28
C THR A 54 -4.42 -6.09 -23.32
N ASN A 55 -5.45 -6.21 -22.48
CA ASN A 55 -6.39 -7.32 -22.47
C ASN A 55 -7.73 -6.91 -23.10
N ASN A 56 -7.83 -5.70 -23.62
CA ASN A 56 -9.06 -5.16 -24.14
C ASN A 56 -9.18 -5.57 -25.63
N PHE A 57 -9.77 -6.73 -25.86
CA PHE A 57 -9.94 -7.30 -27.19
C PHE A 57 -11.40 -7.20 -27.60
N ASP A 58 -11.70 -6.38 -28.58
CA ASP A 58 -13.04 -6.24 -29.17
C ASP A 58 -13.38 -7.42 -30.08
N LYS A 59 -12.36 -8.09 -30.66
CA LYS A 59 -12.52 -9.16 -31.64
C LYS A 59 -12.30 -10.55 -31.03
N PHE A 60 -13.13 -11.51 -31.38
CA PHE A 60 -13.03 -12.92 -30.97
C PHE A 60 -11.62 -13.51 -31.18
N TRP A 61 -11.03 -13.27 -32.35
CA TRP A 61 -9.70 -13.79 -32.69
C TRP A 61 -8.57 -13.23 -31.81
N GLN A 62 -8.70 -12.02 -31.34
CA GLN A 62 -7.75 -11.43 -30.38
C GLN A 62 -7.84 -12.13 -29.02
N LYS A 63 -9.07 -12.39 -28.55
CA LYS A 63 -9.31 -13.16 -27.32
C LYS A 63 -8.72 -14.58 -27.41
N LEU A 64 -8.89 -15.22 -28.56
CA LEU A 64 -8.32 -16.56 -28.80
C LEU A 64 -6.79 -16.54 -28.81
N LYS A 65 -6.18 -15.60 -29.57
CA LYS A 65 -4.72 -15.42 -29.59
C LYS A 65 -4.15 -15.18 -28.19
N TRP A 66 -4.81 -14.33 -27.38
CA TRP A 66 -4.42 -14.07 -26.01
C TRP A 66 -4.52 -15.32 -25.11
N ARG A 67 -5.57 -16.14 -25.26
CA ARG A 67 -5.70 -17.42 -24.53
C ARG A 67 -4.58 -18.39 -24.90
N LEU A 68 -4.27 -18.52 -26.18
CA LEU A 68 -3.17 -19.36 -26.67
C LEU A 68 -1.81 -18.87 -26.16
N PHE A 69 -1.55 -17.56 -26.23
CA PHE A 69 -0.34 -16.97 -25.66
C PHE A 69 -0.19 -17.24 -24.16
N ARG A 70 -1.21 -17.00 -23.38
CA ARG A 70 -1.19 -17.29 -21.92
C ARG A 70 -0.91 -18.77 -21.61
N ARG A 71 -1.39 -19.66 -22.45
CA ARG A 71 -1.24 -21.11 -22.26
C ARG A 71 0.08 -21.63 -22.77
N PHE A 72 0.50 -21.23 -23.96
CA PHE A 72 1.58 -21.82 -24.73
C PHE A 72 2.76 -20.86 -25.02
N GLY A 73 2.63 -19.55 -24.72
CA GLY A 73 3.63 -18.53 -25.02
C GLY A 73 3.66 -18.11 -26.50
N TRP A 74 2.62 -18.48 -27.29
CA TRP A 74 2.54 -18.15 -28.71
C TRP A 74 1.05 -18.01 -29.12
N PRO A 75 0.73 -17.10 -30.06
CA PRO A 75 1.58 -16.08 -30.69
C PRO A 75 1.89 -14.93 -29.74
N LYS A 76 3.08 -14.34 -29.88
CA LYS A 76 3.52 -13.17 -29.09
C LYS A 76 2.97 -11.89 -29.69
N SER A 77 2.48 -10.96 -28.84
CA SER A 77 2.14 -9.59 -29.27
C SER A 77 3.40 -8.71 -29.36
N GLN A 78 3.31 -7.56 -30.03
CA GLN A 78 4.43 -6.64 -30.14
C GLN A 78 4.85 -6.13 -28.76
N GLU A 79 3.91 -5.78 -27.90
CA GLU A 79 4.16 -5.30 -26.53
C GLU A 79 4.93 -6.35 -25.70
N TYR A 80 4.61 -7.65 -25.91
CA TYR A 80 5.36 -8.71 -25.25
C TYR A 80 6.76 -8.87 -25.83
N LEU A 81 6.93 -8.68 -27.14
CA LEU A 81 8.26 -8.67 -27.77
C LEU A 81 9.11 -7.51 -27.26
N ASP A 82 8.53 -6.35 -27.02
CA ASP A 82 9.22 -5.19 -26.42
C ASP A 82 9.70 -5.51 -25.00
N ILE A 83 8.87 -6.20 -24.21
CA ILE A 83 9.27 -6.70 -22.88
C ILE A 83 10.42 -7.71 -22.98
N VAL A 84 10.36 -8.63 -23.92
CA VAL A 84 11.45 -9.60 -24.16
C VAL A 84 12.73 -8.89 -24.60
N ALA A 85 12.63 -7.87 -25.48
CA ALA A 85 13.75 -7.05 -25.90
C ALA A 85 14.36 -6.22 -24.75
N PHE A 86 13.56 -5.81 -23.79
CA PHE A 86 14.03 -5.19 -22.55
C PHE A 86 14.86 -6.13 -21.69
N GLN A 87 14.76 -7.44 -21.86
CA GLN A 87 15.52 -8.47 -21.13
C GLN A 87 15.48 -8.29 -19.61
N PRO A 88 14.30 -8.30 -18.97
CA PRO A 88 14.21 -8.14 -17.52
C PRO A 88 14.96 -9.28 -16.82
N ALA A 89 15.73 -8.95 -15.79
CA ALA A 89 16.37 -9.93 -14.92
C ALA A 89 15.44 -10.42 -13.80
N LEU A 90 14.42 -9.63 -13.49
CA LEU A 90 13.41 -9.90 -12.45
C LEU A 90 12.10 -9.20 -12.79
N VAL A 91 10.99 -9.80 -12.40
CA VAL A 91 9.66 -9.16 -12.43
C VAL A 91 9.19 -8.92 -11.00
N HIS A 92 8.84 -7.66 -10.69
CA HIS A 92 8.20 -7.28 -9.44
C HIS A 92 6.74 -6.96 -9.69
N VAL A 93 5.84 -7.64 -8.99
CA VAL A 93 4.40 -7.45 -9.12
C VAL A 93 3.84 -6.90 -7.82
N HIS A 94 3.09 -5.81 -7.89
CA HIS A 94 2.35 -5.31 -6.74
C HIS A 94 0.97 -5.95 -6.69
N PHE A 95 0.60 -6.44 -5.50
CA PHE A 95 -0.62 -7.18 -5.16
C PHE A 95 -0.67 -8.62 -5.67
N GLY A 96 -1.11 -9.52 -4.80
CA GLY A 96 -1.31 -10.94 -5.11
C GLY A 96 -2.32 -11.18 -6.23
N THR A 97 -3.37 -10.34 -6.33
CA THR A 97 -4.35 -10.38 -7.43
C THR A 97 -3.70 -10.15 -8.78
N ASP A 98 -2.82 -9.16 -8.86
CA ASP A 98 -2.08 -8.86 -10.09
C ASP A 98 -1.08 -9.96 -10.44
N ALA A 99 -0.48 -10.59 -9.43
CA ALA A 99 0.42 -11.71 -9.63
C ALA A 99 -0.29 -12.92 -10.25
N VAL A 100 -1.48 -13.26 -9.75
CA VAL A 100 -2.32 -14.32 -10.34
C VAL A 100 -2.75 -13.97 -11.76
N LEU A 101 -3.12 -12.73 -12.00
CA LEU A 101 -3.53 -12.23 -13.33
C LEU A 101 -2.39 -12.30 -14.35
N ALA A 102 -1.18 -11.92 -13.95
CA ALA A 102 -0.02 -11.77 -14.83
C ALA A 102 0.80 -13.05 -15.00
N TRP A 103 0.80 -13.95 -14.01
CA TRP A 103 1.57 -15.20 -14.05
C TRP A 103 1.45 -15.98 -15.37
N PRO A 104 0.26 -16.14 -15.98
CA PRO A 104 0.12 -16.91 -17.20
C PRO A 104 1.01 -16.45 -18.36
N TRP A 105 1.46 -15.21 -18.38
CA TRP A 105 2.39 -14.70 -19.39
C TRP A 105 3.80 -14.44 -18.83
N ILE A 106 3.94 -14.00 -17.57
CA ILE A 106 5.24 -13.76 -16.92
C ILE A 106 6.08 -15.05 -16.88
N LYS A 107 5.46 -16.21 -16.65
CA LYS A 107 6.17 -17.50 -16.61
C LYS A 107 7.00 -17.80 -17.86
N HIS A 108 6.63 -17.24 -19.01
CA HIS A 108 7.34 -17.42 -20.29
C HIS A 108 8.59 -16.56 -20.42
N LEU A 109 8.83 -15.60 -19.52
CA LEU A 109 10.08 -14.83 -19.44
C LEU A 109 11.21 -15.65 -18.80
N GLY A 110 10.90 -16.67 -18.00
CA GLY A 110 11.89 -17.53 -17.36
C GLY A 110 12.69 -16.89 -16.22
N VAL A 111 12.31 -15.67 -15.79
CA VAL A 111 12.98 -14.92 -14.72
C VAL A 111 12.25 -15.06 -13.36
N PRO A 112 12.90 -14.72 -12.23
CA PRO A 112 12.23 -14.68 -10.94
C PRO A 112 11.08 -13.69 -10.93
N MET A 113 10.02 -14.00 -10.18
CA MET A 113 8.91 -13.11 -9.89
C MET A 113 8.82 -12.86 -8.40
N LEU A 114 8.87 -11.60 -8.02
CA LEU A 114 8.66 -11.10 -6.67
C LEU A 114 7.29 -10.46 -6.57
N VAL A 115 6.53 -10.74 -5.53
CA VAL A 115 5.17 -10.22 -5.33
C VAL A 115 5.10 -9.46 -4.02
N THR A 116 4.77 -8.17 -4.04
CA THR A 116 4.50 -7.41 -2.82
C THR A 116 3.02 -7.47 -2.46
N LEU A 117 2.74 -7.94 -1.24
CA LEU A 117 1.41 -8.04 -0.63
C LEU A 117 1.15 -6.80 0.23
N HIS A 118 0.05 -6.09 -0.05
CA HIS A 118 -0.20 -4.77 0.53
C HIS A 118 -1.32 -4.71 1.56
N GLY A 119 -2.37 -5.50 1.43
CA GLY A 119 -3.54 -5.45 2.32
C GLY A 119 -4.76 -6.14 1.73
N PHE A 120 -5.55 -5.47 0.91
CA PHE A 120 -6.78 -6.03 0.33
C PHE A 120 -6.59 -7.42 -0.30
N ASP A 121 -5.48 -7.61 -0.96
CA ASP A 121 -5.11 -8.84 -1.66
C ASP A 121 -4.82 -10.02 -0.72
N ILE A 122 -4.57 -9.78 0.56
CA ILE A 122 -4.15 -10.82 1.51
C ILE A 122 -4.92 -10.77 2.84
N ASN A 123 -5.45 -9.63 3.26
CA ASN A 123 -6.26 -9.53 4.46
C ASN A 123 -7.70 -10.00 4.23
N THR A 124 -8.23 -9.77 3.02
CA THR A 124 -9.58 -10.23 2.67
C THR A 124 -9.70 -11.74 2.87
N HIS A 125 -10.74 -12.18 3.58
CA HIS A 125 -10.95 -13.61 3.90
C HIS A 125 -11.03 -14.46 2.63
N PRO A 126 -10.37 -15.63 2.58
CA PRO A 126 -10.47 -16.55 1.43
C PRO A 126 -11.92 -16.91 1.06
N GLU A 127 -12.79 -17.06 2.06
CA GLU A 127 -14.20 -17.40 1.88
C GLU A 127 -14.97 -16.30 1.14
N TRP A 128 -14.60 -15.02 1.35
CA TRP A 128 -15.21 -13.91 0.64
C TRP A 128 -14.91 -13.95 -0.87
N TRP A 129 -13.67 -14.31 -1.24
CA TRP A 129 -13.32 -14.52 -2.65
C TRP A 129 -14.10 -15.69 -3.24
N ILE A 130 -14.13 -16.83 -2.53
CA ILE A 130 -14.80 -18.06 -2.95
C ILE A 130 -16.31 -17.85 -3.13
N SER A 131 -16.93 -17.03 -2.29
CA SER A 131 -18.35 -16.68 -2.41
C SER A 131 -18.69 -15.92 -3.69
N GLY A 132 -17.69 -15.30 -4.35
CA GLY A 132 -17.87 -14.53 -5.60
C GLY A 132 -18.32 -13.09 -5.38
N GLN A 133 -18.26 -12.56 -4.18
CA GLN A 133 -18.63 -11.16 -3.91
C GLN A 133 -17.77 -10.15 -4.67
N HIS A 134 -16.53 -10.53 -5.05
CA HIS A 134 -15.68 -9.74 -5.95
C HIS A 134 -15.85 -10.10 -7.44
N GLY A 135 -16.84 -10.91 -7.77
CA GLY A 135 -17.09 -11.44 -9.10
C GLY A 135 -16.54 -12.86 -9.33
N ASP A 136 -17.20 -13.61 -10.21
CA ASP A 136 -16.92 -15.03 -10.44
C ASP A 136 -15.48 -15.32 -10.87
N TYR A 137 -14.86 -14.40 -11.59
CA TYR A 137 -13.47 -14.53 -12.03
C TYR A 137 -12.52 -14.74 -10.86
N TRP A 138 -12.78 -14.16 -9.68
CA TRP A 138 -11.91 -14.15 -8.52
C TRP A 138 -12.21 -15.26 -7.51
N ARG A 139 -13.23 -16.10 -7.72
CA ARG A 139 -13.57 -17.22 -6.81
C ARG A 139 -12.38 -18.13 -6.53
N ASN A 140 -11.52 -18.34 -7.50
CA ASN A 140 -10.35 -19.22 -7.39
C ASN A 140 -9.09 -18.49 -6.95
N TYR A 141 -9.15 -17.19 -6.62
CA TYR A 141 -7.97 -16.40 -6.26
C TYR A 141 -7.14 -17.01 -5.12
N PRO A 142 -7.71 -17.42 -3.97
CA PRO A 142 -6.92 -17.99 -2.88
C PRO A 142 -6.15 -19.26 -3.30
N SER A 143 -6.80 -20.16 -4.01
CA SER A 143 -6.17 -21.38 -4.50
C SER A 143 -5.12 -21.12 -5.57
N GLN A 144 -5.34 -20.14 -6.44
CA GLN A 144 -4.38 -19.72 -7.47
C GLN A 144 -3.15 -19.05 -6.84
N LEU A 145 -3.33 -18.18 -5.84
CA LEU A 145 -2.23 -17.54 -5.13
C LEU A 145 -1.39 -18.59 -4.38
N LYS A 146 -2.04 -19.54 -3.70
CA LYS A 146 -1.37 -20.67 -3.06
C LYS A 146 -0.58 -21.51 -4.06
N ALA A 147 -1.18 -21.86 -5.20
CA ALA A 147 -0.50 -22.61 -6.26
C ALA A 147 0.70 -21.82 -6.85
N LEU A 148 0.56 -20.50 -6.97
CA LEU A 148 1.63 -19.61 -7.40
C LEU A 148 2.78 -19.59 -6.40
N ALA A 149 2.50 -19.58 -5.10
CA ALA A 149 3.50 -19.59 -4.05
C ALA A 149 4.37 -20.85 -4.05
N HIS A 150 3.87 -21.97 -4.57
CA HIS A 150 4.65 -23.20 -4.71
C HIS A 150 5.54 -23.24 -5.97
N LYS A 151 5.49 -22.22 -6.83
CA LYS A 151 6.40 -22.13 -7.98
C LYS A 151 7.82 -21.79 -7.52
N LYS A 152 8.82 -22.47 -8.10
CA LYS A 152 10.23 -22.37 -7.69
C LYS A 152 10.75 -20.92 -7.77
N ASN A 153 10.37 -20.18 -8.81
CA ASN A 153 10.87 -18.85 -9.11
C ASN A 153 9.95 -17.73 -8.62
N VAL A 154 9.07 -17.99 -7.64
CA VAL A 154 8.15 -17.01 -7.08
C VAL A 154 8.45 -16.83 -5.60
N SER A 155 8.57 -15.59 -5.17
CA SER A 155 8.76 -15.17 -3.78
C SER A 155 7.89 -13.97 -3.46
N PHE A 156 7.74 -13.64 -2.18
CA PHE A 156 6.82 -12.62 -1.70
C PHE A 156 7.51 -11.65 -0.75
N ILE A 157 7.06 -10.40 -0.82
CA ILE A 157 7.30 -9.38 0.20
C ILE A 157 5.97 -9.08 0.87
N ALA A 158 5.96 -9.06 2.19
CA ALA A 158 4.89 -8.51 3.00
C ALA A 158 5.31 -7.12 3.49
N VAL A 159 4.40 -6.14 3.40
CA VAL A 159 4.71 -4.76 3.83
C VAL A 159 4.74 -4.57 5.35
N SER A 160 4.33 -5.60 6.12
CA SER A 160 4.37 -5.65 7.58
C SER A 160 4.38 -7.09 8.08
N GLN A 161 4.71 -7.30 9.36
CA GLN A 161 4.62 -8.61 10.01
C GLN A 161 3.18 -9.14 10.03
N ALA A 162 2.20 -8.25 10.22
CA ALA A 162 0.78 -8.63 10.17
C ALA A 162 0.40 -9.22 8.80
N ILE A 163 0.86 -8.59 7.70
CA ILE A 163 0.65 -9.10 6.33
C ILE A 163 1.38 -10.42 6.12
N ARG A 164 2.60 -10.57 6.65
CA ARG A 164 3.35 -11.84 6.57
C ARG A 164 2.60 -12.97 7.26
N GLN A 165 2.11 -12.76 8.47
CA GLN A 165 1.34 -13.76 9.22
C GLN A 165 0.06 -14.14 8.46
N GLN A 166 -0.67 -13.16 7.94
CA GLN A 166 -1.89 -13.40 7.16
C GLN A 166 -1.60 -14.24 5.91
N ALA A 167 -0.52 -13.92 5.18
CA ALA A 167 -0.10 -14.67 4.00
C ALA A 167 0.19 -16.14 4.31
N ILE A 168 0.83 -16.42 5.43
CA ILE A 168 1.17 -17.77 5.86
C ILE A 168 -0.07 -18.52 6.38
N GLN A 169 -0.81 -17.90 7.30
CA GLN A 169 -1.88 -18.57 8.04
C GLN A 169 -3.16 -18.72 7.21
N ALA A 170 -3.61 -17.68 6.55
CA ALA A 170 -4.89 -17.69 5.82
C ALA A 170 -4.74 -18.18 4.37
N TYR A 171 -3.63 -17.87 3.71
CA TYR A 171 -3.44 -18.24 2.30
C TYR A 171 -2.48 -19.41 2.09
N GLY A 172 -1.82 -19.89 3.14
CA GLY A 172 -0.93 -21.05 3.08
C GLY A 172 0.30 -20.82 2.21
N ILE A 173 0.79 -19.59 2.15
CA ILE A 173 2.06 -19.27 1.47
C ILE A 173 3.20 -19.80 2.35
N PRO A 174 4.16 -20.56 1.80
CA PRO A 174 5.27 -21.11 2.59
C PRO A 174 6.09 -20.01 3.26
N GLU A 175 6.35 -20.14 4.55
CA GLU A 175 7.01 -19.13 5.38
C GLU A 175 8.36 -18.66 4.80
N HIS A 176 9.19 -19.57 4.32
CA HIS A 176 10.49 -19.29 3.74
C HIS A 176 10.43 -18.48 2.43
N LYS A 177 9.24 -18.29 1.87
CA LYS A 177 9.01 -17.50 0.66
C LYS A 177 8.53 -16.09 0.91
N VAL A 178 8.25 -15.71 2.16
CA VAL A 178 7.72 -14.40 2.52
C VAL A 178 8.74 -13.65 3.38
N SER A 179 9.29 -12.59 2.83
CA SER A 179 10.14 -11.62 3.55
C SER A 179 9.33 -10.39 3.94
N VAL A 180 9.66 -9.75 5.06
CA VAL A 180 9.08 -8.43 5.40
C VAL A 180 10.01 -7.34 4.92
N LEU A 181 9.51 -6.45 4.08
CA LEU A 181 10.19 -5.23 3.66
C LEU A 181 9.17 -4.08 3.66
N HIS A 182 9.45 -3.07 4.47
CA HIS A 182 8.58 -1.90 4.59
C HIS A 182 8.68 -1.00 3.35
N ILE A 183 7.59 -0.28 3.09
CA ILE A 183 7.58 0.82 2.13
C ILE A 183 8.05 2.07 2.86
N GLY A 184 9.00 2.78 2.27
CA GLY A 184 9.54 4.00 2.84
C GLY A 184 8.72 5.25 2.52
N VAL A 185 8.99 6.32 3.24
CA VAL A 185 8.46 7.67 3.05
C VAL A 185 9.54 8.60 2.54
N ASP A 186 9.20 9.39 1.53
CA ASP A 186 10.06 10.46 1.05
C ASP A 186 10.12 11.61 2.09
N HIS A 187 11.18 11.60 2.87
CA HIS A 187 11.44 12.55 3.94
C HIS A 187 11.82 13.97 3.44
N GLN A 188 12.12 14.12 2.15
CA GLN A 188 12.29 15.44 1.54
C GLN A 188 10.93 16.04 1.19
N MET A 189 10.01 15.22 0.70
CA MET A 189 8.65 15.64 0.41
C MET A 189 7.86 15.84 1.71
N PHE A 190 7.86 14.84 2.62
CA PHE A 190 7.17 14.89 3.90
C PHE A 190 8.18 15.19 5.00
N SER A 191 8.27 16.44 5.40
CA SER A 191 9.20 16.94 6.42
C SER A 191 8.48 17.84 7.40
N LEU A 192 9.10 18.12 8.53
CA LEU A 192 8.55 18.96 9.58
C LEU A 192 8.09 20.32 9.05
N GLY A 193 6.86 20.70 9.38
CA GLY A 193 6.29 22.01 9.03
C GLY A 193 6.99 23.16 9.74
N LYS A 194 6.91 24.37 9.17
CA LYS A 194 7.54 25.56 9.75
C LYS A 194 6.82 26.10 10.99
N THR A 195 5.49 25.94 11.06
CA THR A 195 4.67 26.40 12.17
C THR A 195 4.83 25.44 13.36
N PRO A 196 5.24 25.93 14.54
CA PRO A 196 5.29 25.13 15.75
C PRO A 196 3.94 24.45 16.02
N ILE A 197 3.95 23.20 16.51
CA ILE A 197 2.73 22.42 16.69
C ILE A 197 1.75 23.11 17.64
N ILE A 198 2.25 23.81 18.64
CA ILE A 198 1.45 24.54 19.65
C ILE A 198 0.73 25.77 19.10
N GLU A 199 1.22 26.34 18.01
CA GLU A 199 0.63 27.50 17.33
C GLU A 199 -0.41 27.10 16.27
N ARG A 200 -0.48 25.80 15.93
CA ARG A 200 -1.43 25.30 14.93
C ARG A 200 -2.85 25.27 15.50
N PRO A 201 -3.88 25.47 14.65
CA PRO A 201 -5.27 25.28 15.04
C PRO A 201 -5.50 23.92 15.71
N LEU A 202 -6.47 23.82 16.63
CA LEU A 202 -6.86 22.55 17.27
C LEU A 202 -7.59 21.64 16.28
N ARG A 203 -6.92 21.33 15.17
CA ARG A 203 -7.44 20.58 14.04
C ARG A 203 -6.98 19.13 14.09
N VAL A 204 -7.96 18.23 14.05
CA VAL A 204 -7.76 16.79 13.85
C VAL A 204 -7.91 16.50 12.37
N LEU A 205 -6.89 15.89 11.75
CA LEU A 205 -6.85 15.57 10.34
C LEU A 205 -7.02 14.07 10.13
N PHE A 206 -7.87 13.71 9.19
CA PHE A 206 -7.99 12.39 8.60
C PHE A 206 -7.67 12.47 7.11
N VAL A 207 -6.90 11.52 6.59
CA VAL A 207 -6.62 11.39 5.15
C VAL A 207 -6.80 9.94 4.72
N GLY A 208 -7.71 9.71 3.78
CA GLY A 208 -7.95 8.38 3.25
C GLY A 208 -9.26 8.23 2.49
N ARG A 209 -9.41 7.13 1.75
CA ARG A 209 -10.68 6.82 1.08
C ARG A 209 -11.80 6.62 2.10
N LEU A 210 -13.00 7.11 1.79
CA LEU A 210 -14.18 6.95 2.65
C LEU A 210 -14.84 5.59 2.37
N VAL A 211 -14.22 4.54 2.93
CA VAL A 211 -14.63 3.13 2.84
C VAL A 211 -14.64 2.50 4.23
N GLU A 212 -15.33 1.37 4.39
CA GLU A 212 -15.55 0.68 5.67
C GLU A 212 -14.28 0.57 6.50
N LYS A 213 -13.19 0.02 5.96
CA LYS A 213 -11.96 -0.21 6.71
C LYS A 213 -11.26 1.05 7.23
N LYS A 214 -11.50 2.22 6.63
CA LYS A 214 -10.94 3.50 7.08
C LYS A 214 -11.73 4.12 8.24
N ALA A 215 -12.96 3.68 8.44
CA ALA A 215 -13.82 3.93 9.58
C ALA A 215 -13.90 5.42 10.04
N ALA A 216 -13.96 6.36 9.10
CA ALA A 216 -14.07 7.79 9.44
C ALA A 216 -15.27 8.11 10.32
N GLY A 217 -16.33 7.28 10.29
CA GLY A 217 -17.48 7.39 11.19
C GLY A 217 -17.13 7.20 12.66
N VAL A 218 -16.11 6.40 13.00
CA VAL A 218 -15.60 6.26 14.38
C VAL A 218 -14.98 7.58 14.84
N LEU A 219 -14.21 8.24 13.98
CA LEU A 219 -13.62 9.54 14.28
C LEU A 219 -14.69 10.63 14.45
N ILE A 220 -15.71 10.67 13.60
CA ILE A 220 -16.82 11.63 13.72
C ILE A 220 -17.52 11.46 15.08
N ARG A 221 -17.76 10.23 15.53
CA ARG A 221 -18.36 9.98 16.87
C ARG A 221 -17.44 10.40 18.00
N ALA A 222 -16.13 10.17 17.88
CA ALA A 222 -15.16 10.63 18.88
C ALA A 222 -15.08 12.16 18.91
N MET A 223 -15.13 12.84 17.76
CA MET A 223 -15.13 14.29 17.69
C MET A 223 -16.40 14.93 18.26
N ALA A 224 -17.55 14.25 18.25
CA ALA A 224 -18.73 14.70 18.96
C ALA A 224 -18.48 14.84 20.47
N GLN A 225 -17.74 13.89 21.08
CA GLN A 225 -17.34 13.96 22.49
C GLN A 225 -16.25 15.04 22.71
N VAL A 226 -15.27 15.10 21.81
CA VAL A 226 -14.18 16.09 21.89
C VAL A 226 -14.71 17.51 21.83
N GLN A 227 -15.60 17.83 20.89
CA GLN A 227 -16.14 19.18 20.70
C GLN A 227 -17.07 19.65 21.83
N GLN A 228 -17.59 18.72 22.63
CA GLN A 228 -18.30 19.10 23.87
C GLN A 228 -17.37 19.69 24.93
N LEU A 229 -16.12 19.17 25.01
CA LEU A 229 -15.12 19.59 26.01
C LEU A 229 -14.15 20.64 25.48
N VAL A 230 -13.89 20.63 24.16
CA VAL A 230 -13.02 21.57 23.44
C VAL A 230 -13.80 22.12 22.24
N PRO A 231 -14.71 23.09 22.45
CA PRO A 231 -15.62 23.58 21.41
C PRO A 231 -14.92 24.15 20.15
N GLN A 232 -13.68 24.60 20.26
CA GLN A 232 -12.88 25.11 19.16
C GLN A 232 -12.17 24.02 18.33
N ALA A 233 -12.18 22.76 18.77
CA ALA A 233 -11.60 21.66 18.00
C ALA A 233 -12.34 21.46 16.66
N GLU A 234 -11.59 21.22 15.58
CA GLU A 234 -12.12 21.03 14.23
C GLU A 234 -11.71 19.64 13.71
N LEU A 235 -12.57 19.05 12.90
CA LEU A 235 -12.24 17.86 12.12
C LEU A 235 -12.10 18.24 10.65
N THR A 236 -10.99 17.83 10.03
CA THR A 236 -10.81 17.93 8.59
C THR A 236 -10.63 16.52 8.01
N ILE A 237 -11.43 16.19 7.00
CA ILE A 237 -11.40 14.92 6.27
C ILE A 237 -10.98 15.19 4.84
N VAL A 238 -9.83 14.62 4.45
CA VAL A 238 -9.32 14.62 3.09
C VAL A 238 -9.49 13.24 2.48
N GLY A 239 -10.11 13.19 1.31
CA GLY A 239 -10.43 11.99 0.56
C GLY A 239 -11.90 11.88 0.21
N ASP A 240 -12.22 10.90 -0.61
CA ASP A 240 -13.57 10.63 -1.07
C ASP A 240 -13.85 9.12 -1.05
N GLY A 241 -15.11 8.73 -1.28
CA GLY A 241 -15.49 7.33 -1.32
C GLY A 241 -16.99 7.11 -1.15
N PRO A 242 -17.44 5.85 -1.29
CA PRO A 242 -18.87 5.51 -1.28
C PRO A 242 -19.60 5.84 0.03
N GLN A 243 -18.88 6.01 1.15
CA GLN A 243 -19.49 6.36 2.44
C GLN A 243 -19.51 7.86 2.75
N ARG A 244 -19.16 8.73 1.79
CA ARG A 244 -19.12 10.19 2.02
C ARG A 244 -20.44 10.75 2.53
N ASP A 245 -21.54 10.43 1.86
CA ASP A 245 -22.86 10.94 2.21
C ASP A 245 -23.33 10.43 3.58
N GLU A 246 -23.05 9.16 3.88
CA GLU A 246 -23.31 8.56 5.20
C GLU A 246 -22.56 9.33 6.30
N PHE A 247 -21.29 9.64 6.07
CA PHE A 247 -20.47 10.36 7.06
C PHE A 247 -20.88 11.82 7.21
N GLN A 248 -21.32 12.47 6.14
CA GLN A 248 -21.90 13.82 6.22
C GLN A 248 -23.17 13.82 7.07
N GLN A 249 -24.11 12.89 6.80
CA GLN A 249 -25.35 12.76 7.59
C GLN A 249 -25.05 12.44 9.05
N LEU A 250 -24.05 11.60 9.33
CA LEU A 250 -23.63 11.30 10.69
C LEU A 250 -23.09 12.54 11.42
N ALA A 251 -22.27 13.35 10.75
CA ALA A 251 -21.73 14.58 11.30
C ALA A 251 -22.84 15.59 11.61
N ASP A 252 -23.78 15.78 10.70
CA ASP A 252 -24.94 16.67 10.87
C ASP A 252 -25.81 16.21 12.05
N LYS A 253 -26.12 14.92 12.14
CA LYS A 253 -26.90 14.31 13.23
C LYS A 253 -26.25 14.53 14.60
N LEU A 254 -24.92 14.40 14.66
CA LEU A 254 -24.14 14.55 15.90
C LEU A 254 -23.70 16.01 16.14
N LYS A 255 -24.03 16.93 15.23
CA LYS A 255 -23.64 18.35 15.27
C LYS A 255 -22.12 18.53 15.34
N VAL A 256 -21.35 17.67 14.67
CA VAL A 256 -19.89 17.75 14.59
C VAL A 256 -19.49 18.74 13.51
N ARG A 257 -18.63 19.69 13.86
CA ARG A 257 -18.00 20.56 12.86
C ARG A 257 -16.91 19.79 12.13
N VAL A 258 -17.14 19.51 10.87
CA VAL A 258 -16.23 18.76 10.01
C VAL A 258 -16.15 19.43 8.62
N ASN A 259 -14.92 19.53 8.10
CA ASN A 259 -14.63 20.01 6.76
C ASN A 259 -14.30 18.81 5.86
N PHE A 260 -15.17 18.47 4.91
CA PHE A 260 -14.90 17.45 3.88
C PHE A 260 -14.28 18.11 2.66
N LEU A 261 -12.99 17.87 2.42
CA LEU A 261 -12.22 18.54 1.38
C LEU A 261 -12.14 17.74 0.06
N GLY A 262 -12.66 16.50 0.03
CA GLY A 262 -12.55 15.63 -1.14
C GLY A 262 -11.12 15.10 -1.38
N GLU A 263 -10.90 14.50 -2.54
CA GLU A 263 -9.57 14.04 -2.95
C GLU A 263 -8.64 15.22 -3.23
N MET A 264 -7.39 15.09 -2.83
CA MET A 264 -6.36 16.11 -3.02
C MET A 264 -5.05 15.49 -3.53
N PRO A 265 -4.25 16.22 -4.31
CA PRO A 265 -2.88 15.83 -4.63
C PRO A 265 -1.97 15.91 -3.41
N ASN A 266 -0.86 15.15 -3.43
CA ASN A 266 0.03 14.97 -2.27
C ASN A 266 0.59 16.26 -1.68
N ASP A 267 0.89 17.26 -2.51
CA ASP A 267 1.35 18.57 -2.04
C ASP A 267 0.30 19.29 -1.20
N LYS A 268 -0.97 19.16 -1.55
CA LYS A 268 -2.09 19.71 -0.78
C LYS A 268 -2.36 18.90 0.49
N VAL A 269 -2.26 17.56 0.41
CA VAL A 269 -2.34 16.69 1.60
C VAL A 269 -1.26 17.08 2.61
N ARG A 270 0.00 17.24 2.17
CA ARG A 270 1.10 17.70 3.01
C ARG A 270 0.82 19.07 3.63
N ALA A 271 0.28 20.01 2.87
CA ALA A 271 -0.12 21.34 3.41
C ALA A 271 -1.14 21.18 4.55
N GLN A 272 -2.14 20.30 4.41
CA GLN A 272 -3.09 20.00 5.50
C GLN A 272 -2.39 19.37 6.71
N MET A 273 -1.39 18.49 6.50
CA MET A 273 -0.60 17.94 7.59
C MET A 273 0.20 19.03 8.34
N HIS A 274 0.76 20.01 7.65
CA HIS A 274 1.49 21.10 8.29
C HIS A 274 0.61 22.07 9.09
N GLU A 275 -0.69 22.13 8.80
CA GLU A 275 -1.67 22.99 9.48
C GLU A 275 -2.44 22.25 10.59
N ALA A 276 -2.42 20.93 10.62
CA ALA A 276 -3.13 20.17 11.62
C ALA A 276 -2.34 20.04 12.94
N ARG A 277 -3.07 19.76 14.04
CA ARG A 277 -2.52 19.47 15.36
C ARG A 277 -2.30 17.99 15.60
N ILE A 278 -3.19 17.15 15.08
CA ILE A 278 -3.23 15.71 15.27
C ILE A 278 -3.64 15.06 13.96
N PHE A 279 -3.04 13.90 13.66
CA PHE A 279 -3.49 13.02 12.61
C PHE A 279 -4.21 11.80 13.20
N CYS A 280 -5.40 11.46 12.69
CA CYS A 280 -6.16 10.31 13.12
C CYS A 280 -6.44 9.34 11.98
N LEU A 281 -6.16 8.05 12.23
CA LEU A 281 -6.50 6.96 11.31
C LEU A 281 -7.16 5.81 12.09
N PRO A 282 -8.49 5.88 12.32
CA PRO A 282 -9.23 4.92 13.13
C PRO A 282 -9.65 3.66 12.37
N SER A 283 -8.75 3.16 11.51
CA SER A 283 -9.04 2.03 10.63
C SER A 283 -9.43 0.78 11.42
N ILE A 284 -10.34 0.01 10.84
CA ILE A 284 -10.84 -1.26 11.37
C ILE A 284 -10.63 -2.39 10.37
N THR A 285 -10.79 -3.60 10.82
CA THR A 285 -10.99 -4.76 9.96
C THR A 285 -12.41 -4.70 9.40
N ALA A 286 -12.53 -4.59 8.08
CA ALA A 286 -13.83 -4.56 7.40
C ALA A 286 -14.52 -5.92 7.45
N SER A 287 -15.83 -5.94 7.15
CA SER A 287 -16.69 -7.14 7.19
C SER A 287 -16.19 -8.29 6.32
N ASN A 288 -15.46 -7.98 5.24
CA ASN A 288 -14.82 -8.96 4.35
C ASN A 288 -13.40 -9.37 4.79
N GLY A 289 -12.92 -8.88 5.93
CA GLY A 289 -11.56 -9.10 6.44
C GLY A 289 -10.51 -8.09 5.94
N ASP A 290 -10.84 -7.21 4.97
CA ASP A 290 -9.88 -6.20 4.50
C ASP A 290 -9.47 -5.26 5.65
N ALA A 291 -8.18 -5.09 5.82
CA ALA A 291 -7.58 -4.25 6.86
C ALA A 291 -6.33 -3.54 6.32
N GLU A 292 -5.79 -2.61 7.09
CA GLU A 292 -4.53 -1.97 6.72
C GLU A 292 -3.36 -2.95 6.76
N GLY A 293 -2.47 -2.83 5.78
CA GLY A 293 -1.20 -3.54 5.77
C GLY A 293 -0.12 -2.77 6.54
N LEU A 294 0.28 -1.63 5.99
CA LEU A 294 1.06 -0.57 6.62
C LEU A 294 0.60 0.75 6.00
N PRO A 295 -0.16 1.58 6.72
CA PRO A 295 -0.74 2.78 6.14
C PRO A 295 0.32 3.88 5.96
N ILE A 296 0.75 4.10 4.71
CA ILE A 296 1.81 5.06 4.38
C ILE A 296 1.46 6.47 4.86
N VAL A 297 0.21 6.89 4.73
CA VAL A 297 -0.25 8.21 5.19
C VAL A 297 -0.02 8.45 6.69
N LEU A 298 -0.01 7.38 7.51
CA LEU A 298 0.33 7.46 8.93
C LEU A 298 1.82 7.78 9.13
N LEU A 299 2.67 7.21 8.29
CA LEU A 299 4.11 7.47 8.30
C LEU A 299 4.41 8.89 7.76
N GLU A 300 3.72 9.31 6.70
CA GLU A 300 3.80 10.66 6.13
C GLU A 300 3.41 11.74 7.15
N ALA A 301 2.34 11.50 7.92
CA ALA A 301 1.91 12.41 8.98
C ALA A 301 2.98 12.57 10.07
N GLN A 302 3.60 11.46 10.51
CA GLN A 302 4.68 11.50 11.50
C GLN A 302 5.93 12.19 10.96
N ALA A 303 6.27 11.98 9.67
CA ALA A 303 7.36 12.70 9.02
C ALA A 303 7.12 14.22 8.99
N CYS A 304 5.87 14.66 8.89
CA CYS A 304 5.45 16.06 9.01
C CYS A 304 5.37 16.58 10.46
N GLY A 305 5.75 15.76 11.44
CA GLY A 305 5.71 16.11 12.85
C GLY A 305 4.31 16.13 13.46
N LEU A 306 3.36 15.37 12.91
CA LEU A 306 2.04 15.23 13.53
C LEU A 306 2.05 14.10 14.55
N PRO A 307 1.65 14.33 15.81
CA PRO A 307 1.22 13.27 16.70
C PRO A 307 0.10 12.46 16.06
N VAL A 308 0.18 11.14 16.11
CA VAL A 308 -0.79 10.27 15.45
C VAL A 308 -1.63 9.48 16.43
N VAL A 309 -2.91 9.24 16.12
CA VAL A 309 -3.81 8.36 16.88
C VAL A 309 -4.39 7.34 15.91
N THR A 310 -4.14 6.04 16.17
CA THR A 310 -4.51 5.01 15.20
C THR A 310 -4.94 3.69 15.84
N SER A 311 -5.88 3.01 15.20
CA SER A 311 -6.23 1.60 15.42
C SER A 311 -5.83 0.70 14.25
N ALA A 312 -5.24 1.28 13.20
CA ALA A 312 -4.83 0.55 12.00
C ALA A 312 -3.85 -0.57 12.33
N ARG A 313 -4.15 -1.82 11.96
CA ARG A 313 -3.41 -3.03 12.36
C ARG A 313 -1.88 -2.90 12.16
N GLY A 314 -1.39 -2.78 10.94
CA GLY A 314 0.05 -2.61 10.68
C GLY A 314 0.60 -1.27 11.21
N GLY A 315 -0.23 -0.22 11.24
CA GLY A 315 0.13 1.08 11.82
C GLY A 315 0.38 0.99 13.32
N ARG A 316 -0.52 0.36 14.07
CA ARG A 316 -0.44 0.20 15.52
C ARG A 316 0.79 -0.61 15.97
N ASP A 317 1.12 -1.67 15.21
CA ASP A 317 2.13 -2.63 15.64
C ASP A 317 3.54 -2.26 15.16
N GLU A 318 3.67 -1.59 14.03
CA GLU A 318 4.97 -1.28 13.40
C GLU A 318 5.11 0.19 12.97
N GLY A 319 3.99 0.85 12.66
CA GLY A 319 3.98 2.21 12.08
C GLY A 319 4.05 3.35 13.09
N ILE A 320 4.00 3.07 14.40
CA ILE A 320 4.16 4.06 15.47
C ILE A 320 5.02 3.51 16.61
N ALA A 321 5.61 4.41 17.39
CA ALA A 321 6.12 4.12 18.73
C ALA A 321 5.08 4.60 19.73
N ASP A 322 4.25 3.66 20.26
CA ASP A 322 3.11 3.97 21.11
C ASP A 322 3.53 4.74 22.37
N GLY A 323 2.81 5.82 22.70
CA GLY A 323 3.14 6.75 23.76
C GLY A 323 4.34 7.70 23.48
N ILE A 324 5.05 7.52 22.35
CA ILE A 324 6.23 8.30 21.98
C ILE A 324 5.96 9.17 20.73
N THR A 325 5.46 8.57 19.64
CA THR A 325 5.13 9.31 18.41
C THR A 325 3.63 9.50 18.22
N GLY A 326 2.82 8.86 19.06
CA GLY A 326 1.37 8.88 19.02
C GLY A 326 0.77 7.87 19.96
N PHE A 327 -0.53 7.60 19.80
CA PHE A 327 -1.28 6.62 20.59
C PHE A 327 -1.95 5.59 19.70
N SER A 328 -1.92 4.33 20.17
CA SER A 328 -2.72 3.25 19.63
C SER A 328 -3.98 3.01 20.47
N PHE A 329 -5.03 2.51 19.82
CA PHE A 329 -6.27 2.11 20.50
C PHE A 329 -6.92 0.91 19.78
N ASN A 330 -7.92 0.29 20.39
CA ASN A 330 -8.63 -0.83 19.79
C ASN A 330 -9.61 -0.39 18.70
N GLU A 331 -9.75 -1.19 17.66
CA GLU A 331 -10.70 -0.93 16.57
C GLU A 331 -12.10 -0.63 17.09
N GLY A 332 -12.70 0.47 16.63
CA GLY A 332 -14.05 0.89 17.01
C GLY A 332 -14.21 1.54 18.38
N ASP A 333 -13.16 1.64 19.19
CA ASP A 333 -13.23 2.25 20.53
C ASP A 333 -13.26 3.78 20.45
N VAL A 334 -14.47 4.32 20.35
CA VAL A 334 -14.74 5.76 20.29
C VAL A 334 -14.23 6.49 21.53
N THR A 335 -14.36 5.86 22.72
CA THR A 335 -13.99 6.47 24.00
C THR A 335 -12.47 6.60 24.14
N ALA A 336 -11.71 5.54 23.82
CA ALA A 336 -10.26 5.61 23.81
C ALA A 336 -9.76 6.64 22.78
N LEU A 337 -10.34 6.66 21.58
CA LEU A 337 -10.00 7.63 20.54
C LEU A 337 -10.24 9.07 21.00
N SER A 338 -11.42 9.37 21.55
CA SER A 338 -11.73 10.72 22.07
C SER A 338 -10.79 11.13 23.21
N THR A 339 -10.46 10.21 24.12
CA THR A 339 -9.54 10.45 25.24
C THR A 339 -8.13 10.80 24.74
N HIS A 340 -7.59 10.06 23.75
CA HIS A 340 -6.28 10.35 23.19
C HIS A 340 -6.26 11.68 22.42
N ILE A 341 -7.31 11.99 21.67
CA ILE A 341 -7.44 13.29 21.00
C ILE A 341 -7.45 14.42 22.03
N LEU A 342 -8.29 14.33 23.06
CA LEU A 342 -8.37 15.35 24.11
C LEU A 342 -7.03 15.57 24.80
N ARG A 343 -6.33 14.48 25.14
CA ARG A 343 -5.02 14.57 25.78
C ARG A 343 -4.01 15.34 24.91
N LEU A 344 -3.99 15.10 23.59
CA LEU A 344 -3.09 15.81 22.68
C LEU A 344 -3.52 17.26 22.38
N LEU A 345 -4.81 17.57 22.48
CA LEU A 345 -5.30 18.95 22.31
C LEU A 345 -5.09 19.82 23.55
N GLN A 346 -5.04 19.21 24.75
CA GLN A 346 -4.96 19.92 26.04
C GLN A 346 -3.55 19.95 26.65
N ASP A 347 -2.64 19.06 26.20
CA ASP A 347 -1.25 18.97 26.68
C ASP A 347 -0.29 19.37 25.56
N ASP A 348 0.05 20.66 25.52
CA ASP A 348 0.97 21.25 24.55
C ASP A 348 2.37 20.63 24.63
N HIS A 349 2.85 20.31 25.83
CA HIS A 349 4.16 19.71 26.03
C HIS A 349 4.22 18.29 25.44
N LEU A 350 3.18 17.48 25.66
CA LEU A 350 3.06 16.15 25.08
C LEU A 350 2.99 16.21 23.56
N ALA A 351 2.15 17.11 23.02
CA ALA A 351 2.03 17.28 21.57
C ALA A 351 3.37 17.70 20.94
N GLN A 352 4.10 18.63 21.56
CA GLN A 352 5.43 19.05 21.11
C GLN A 352 6.44 17.90 21.15
N LYS A 353 6.48 17.12 22.23
CA LYS A 353 7.36 15.96 22.36
C LYS A 353 7.11 14.91 21.28
N MET A 354 5.86 14.62 20.98
CA MET A 354 5.49 13.68 19.91
C MET A 354 5.78 14.25 18.51
N CYS A 355 5.59 15.55 18.32
CA CYS A 355 5.94 16.25 17.08
C CYS A 355 7.45 16.11 16.76
N GLU A 356 8.30 16.17 17.75
CA GLU A 356 9.77 16.02 17.59
C GLU A 356 10.20 14.56 17.43
N ALA A 357 9.47 13.63 18.04
CA ALA A 357 9.77 12.20 17.99
C ALA A 357 9.38 11.57 16.64
N GLY A 358 8.26 11.98 16.04
CA GLY A 358 7.74 11.42 14.81
C GLY A 358 8.72 11.41 13.65
N PRO A 359 9.32 12.55 13.25
CA PRO A 359 10.27 12.60 12.15
C PRO A 359 11.54 11.75 12.41
N LYS A 360 12.00 11.66 13.66
CA LYS A 360 13.15 10.82 14.04
C LYS A 360 12.83 9.34 13.85
N PHE A 361 11.67 8.91 14.35
CA PHE A 361 11.20 7.54 14.19
C PHE A 361 11.09 7.14 12.72
N ILE A 362 10.53 8.02 11.86
CA ILE A 362 10.44 7.78 10.43
C ILE A 362 11.83 7.73 9.77
N ALA A 363 12.74 8.64 10.14
CA ALA A 363 14.09 8.66 9.61
C ALA A 363 14.89 7.39 9.94
N GLU A 364 14.68 6.81 11.11
CA GLU A 364 15.36 5.60 11.57
C GLU A 364 14.79 4.31 10.96
N ASN A 365 13.47 4.27 10.68
CA ASN A 365 12.78 3.02 10.36
C ASN A 365 12.20 2.96 8.95
N PHE A 366 11.83 4.11 8.36
CA PHE A 366 11.01 4.18 7.15
C PHE A 366 11.50 5.20 6.11
N ARG A 367 12.78 5.53 6.09
CA ARG A 367 13.31 6.36 4.99
C ARG A 367 13.16 5.66 3.67
N LEU A 368 12.67 6.37 2.64
CA LEU A 368 12.48 5.81 1.30
C LEU A 368 13.77 5.22 0.74
N ASP A 369 14.89 5.95 0.87
CA ASP A 369 16.19 5.52 0.35
C ASP A 369 16.66 4.20 0.99
N ASP A 370 16.53 4.08 2.33
CA ASP A 370 16.96 2.89 3.07
C ASP A 370 16.04 1.68 2.77
N CYS A 371 14.72 1.92 2.68
CA CYS A 371 13.77 0.88 2.30
C CYS A 371 13.98 0.43 0.86
N THR A 372 14.27 1.35 -0.06
CA THR A 372 14.56 1.05 -1.45
C THR A 372 15.89 0.29 -1.58
N ALA A 373 16.94 0.68 -0.87
CA ALA A 373 18.21 -0.05 -0.87
C ALA A 373 18.05 -1.51 -0.37
N LYS A 374 17.24 -1.73 0.68
CA LYS A 374 16.88 -3.08 1.14
C LYS A 374 16.13 -3.87 0.07
N LEU A 375 15.24 -3.21 -0.67
CA LEU A 375 14.50 -3.82 -1.76
C LEU A 375 15.43 -4.20 -2.93
N GLU A 376 16.35 -3.31 -3.34
CA GLU A 376 17.33 -3.60 -4.39
C GLU A 376 18.25 -4.77 -4.00
N ALA A 377 18.73 -4.82 -2.76
CA ALA A 377 19.49 -5.95 -2.24
C ALA A 377 18.68 -7.26 -2.28
N HIS A 378 17.37 -7.19 -2.02
CA HIS A 378 16.48 -8.34 -2.14
C HIS A 378 16.31 -8.79 -3.60
N TYR A 379 16.20 -7.85 -4.56
CA TYR A 379 16.19 -8.16 -5.99
C TYR A 379 17.47 -8.87 -6.42
N ASP A 380 18.63 -8.35 -6.00
CA ASP A 380 19.94 -8.92 -6.33
C ASP A 380 20.03 -10.36 -5.85
N LYS A 381 19.64 -10.62 -4.61
CA LYS A 381 19.59 -11.97 -4.05
C LYS A 381 18.70 -12.92 -4.86
N GLN A 382 17.51 -12.48 -5.26
CA GLN A 382 16.59 -13.32 -6.07
C GLN A 382 17.20 -13.72 -7.41
N VAL A 383 17.89 -12.79 -8.07
CA VAL A 383 18.57 -13.06 -9.34
C VAL A 383 19.75 -14.01 -9.16
N GLU A 384 20.57 -13.81 -8.13
CA GLU A 384 21.71 -14.70 -7.82
C GLU A 384 21.26 -16.11 -7.47
N ASP A 385 20.23 -16.27 -6.65
CA ASP A 385 19.68 -17.57 -6.28
C ASP A 385 19.15 -18.32 -7.50
N LYS A 386 18.52 -17.63 -8.44
CA LYS A 386 18.08 -18.21 -9.71
C LYS A 386 19.26 -18.67 -10.56
N GLN A 387 20.30 -17.83 -10.72
CA GLN A 387 21.50 -18.17 -11.50
C GLN A 387 22.24 -19.38 -10.92
N ARG A 388 22.37 -19.46 -9.59
CA ARG A 388 22.96 -20.62 -8.90
C ARG A 388 22.16 -21.89 -9.16
N ALA A 389 20.82 -21.82 -9.07
CA ALA A 389 19.95 -22.95 -9.33
C ALA A 389 20.04 -23.44 -10.78
N ASP A 390 20.09 -22.52 -11.75
CA ASP A 390 20.23 -22.86 -13.17
C ASP A 390 21.59 -23.51 -13.49
N LYS A 391 22.68 -23.00 -12.89
CA LYS A 391 24.01 -23.59 -13.02
C LYS A 391 24.04 -25.02 -12.49
N GLN A 392 23.50 -25.25 -11.27
CA GLN A 392 23.44 -26.59 -10.68
C GLN A 392 22.63 -27.58 -11.54
N LEU A 393 21.57 -27.12 -12.21
CA LEU A 393 20.76 -27.94 -13.09
C LEU A 393 21.54 -28.32 -14.36
N ALA A 394 22.26 -27.34 -14.95
CA ALA A 394 23.09 -27.56 -16.13
C ALA A 394 24.23 -28.52 -15.83
N ASP A 395 24.88 -28.41 -14.66
CA ASP A 395 25.98 -29.29 -14.27
C ASP A 395 25.48 -30.74 -14.03
N LYS A 396 24.30 -30.93 -13.45
CA LYS A 396 23.67 -32.24 -13.32
C LYS A 396 23.33 -32.90 -14.68
N GLN A 397 22.84 -32.08 -15.64
CA GLN A 397 22.53 -32.60 -17.00
C GLN A 397 23.77 -32.98 -17.82
N LYS A 398 24.94 -32.42 -17.50
CA LYS A 398 26.21 -32.79 -18.14
C LYS A 398 26.84 -34.05 -17.52
N ALA A 399 26.43 -34.39 -16.28
CA ALA A 399 26.98 -35.56 -15.56
C ALA A 399 26.13 -36.84 -15.75
N THR A 400 25.00 -36.72 -16.44
CA THR A 400 24.14 -37.85 -16.89
C THR A 400 24.30 -38.07 -18.37
#